data_1c17aaa86d208cf78c11fb791e6ed09b
#
_entry.id   1c17aaa86d208cf78c11fb791e6ed09b
#
_cell.length_a   1.000
_cell.length_b   1.000
_cell.length_c   1.000
_cell.angle_alpha   90.00
_cell.angle_beta   90.00
_cell.angle_gamma   90.00
#
_symmetry.space_group_name_H-M   'P 1'
#
loop_
_entity.id
_entity.type
_entity.pdbx_description
1 polymer ?
#
loop_
_entity_poly.entity_id
_entity_poly.type
_entity_poly.pdbx_seq_one_letter_code
_entity_poly.pdbx_strand_id
1 'polypeptide(L)'
;MKYRHFPAAVLAAGLLFCTLFSGFDAYADDKKGELTQNQAEARQEYEAEQAALNELKSAQAQTENEVAALTGQAAELAGQITDVTAAVQAAQTELDVRRAAAEAAGTSLTAKQTEYDARLALCKEQLRAMQRLDGGGALWLLAQAKSLYQVLTFDTVLRQMSAKNSAVLAELDAEAAALEQARAEAETAAQQAADAKAALDAQQAALQATQCELETALLDANSALTAQQAAAQAQAAVTDAAKKAYEAATAALDAYVRAQSQRYTTADLHLSLIHI
;
A
#
# COMPACT_ATOMS: atom_id res chain seq x y z
N MET A 1 6.87 13.14 8.77
CA MET A 1 6.58 14.29 7.91
C MET A 1 5.94 15.39 8.74
N LYS A 2 6.52 16.61 8.74
CA LYS A 2 6.08 17.72 9.60
C LYS A 2 4.86 18.38 8.97
N TYR A 3 3.68 18.18 9.53
CA TYR A 3 2.48 18.94 9.15
C TYR A 3 2.67 20.41 9.55
N ARG A 4 2.78 21.29 8.56
CA ARG A 4 2.71 22.75 8.75
C ARG A 4 1.23 23.09 9.00
N HIS A 5 0.91 23.40 10.24
CA HIS A 5 -0.36 24.03 10.60
C HIS A 5 -0.48 25.34 9.85
N PHE A 6 -1.45 25.45 8.97
CA PHE A 6 -1.88 26.74 8.40
C PHE A 6 -2.62 27.50 9.51
N PRO A 7 -2.24 28.73 9.82
CA PRO A 7 -2.93 29.51 10.83
C PRO A 7 -4.30 29.95 10.31
N ALA A 8 -5.32 29.69 11.10
CA ALA A 8 -6.71 30.13 10.93
C ALA A 8 -6.89 31.66 11.18
N ALA A 9 -6.04 32.48 10.54
CA ALA A 9 -5.96 33.92 10.83
C ALA A 9 -6.44 34.84 9.70
N VAL A 10 -7.24 34.35 8.73
CA VAL A 10 -7.73 35.21 7.62
C VAL A 10 -9.21 35.62 7.72
N LEU A 11 -9.93 35.22 8.77
CA LEU A 11 -11.37 35.48 8.90
C LEU A 11 -11.76 36.73 9.73
N ALA A 12 -10.85 37.69 9.98
CA ALA A 12 -11.15 38.82 10.87
C ALA A 12 -11.04 40.22 10.26
N ALA A 13 -10.82 40.38 8.94
CA ALA A 13 -10.63 41.72 8.35
C ALA A 13 -11.83 42.30 7.61
N GLY A 14 -12.99 41.65 7.57
CA GLY A 14 -14.15 42.03 6.72
C GLY A 14 -15.22 42.91 7.35
N LEU A 15 -15.11 43.41 8.58
CA LEU A 15 -16.24 44.08 9.26
C LEU A 15 -15.88 45.40 9.93
N LEU A 16 -15.24 46.35 9.22
CA LEU A 16 -14.98 47.68 9.76
C LEU A 16 -14.92 48.75 8.67
N PHE A 17 -15.98 48.92 7.87
CA PHE A 17 -16.09 50.14 7.08
C PHE A 17 -17.57 50.47 6.75
N CYS A 18 -18.32 50.91 7.74
CA CYS A 18 -19.61 51.56 7.54
C CYS A 18 -19.87 52.59 8.62
N THR A 19 -19.02 53.63 8.73
CA THR A 19 -19.39 54.91 9.35
C THR A 19 -18.32 55.89 9.08
N LEU A 20 -18.56 56.88 8.18
CA LEU A 20 -18.10 58.26 8.28
C LEU A 20 -18.59 59.01 7.03
N PHE A 21 -19.84 59.42 7.02
CA PHE A 21 -20.29 60.50 6.15
C PHE A 21 -20.98 61.53 7.02
N SER A 22 -20.27 62.53 7.49
CA SER A 22 -20.92 63.83 7.85
C SER A 22 -19.84 64.88 8.06
N GLY A 23 -19.77 65.85 7.20
CA GLY A 23 -18.97 67.06 7.38
C GLY A 23 -18.82 67.84 6.09
N PHE A 24 -19.75 68.78 5.88
CA PHE A 24 -19.79 69.73 4.74
C PHE A 24 -18.89 70.93 5.01
N ASP A 25 -18.25 71.44 3.90
CA ASP A 25 -17.67 72.77 3.63
C ASP A 25 -16.26 73.07 4.03
N ALA A 26 -15.38 73.06 3.00
CA ALA A 26 -14.52 74.18 2.56
C ALA A 26 -13.43 73.73 1.55
N TYR A 27 -13.32 74.54 0.47
CA TYR A 27 -12.26 74.57 -0.56
C TYR A 27 -12.29 73.49 -1.66
N ALA A 28 -12.54 73.93 -2.92
CA ALA A 28 -12.61 73.12 -4.12
C ALA A 28 -11.34 72.32 -4.46
N ASP A 29 -10.19 72.73 -3.93
CA ASP A 29 -8.90 72.03 -4.13
C ASP A 29 -8.71 70.88 -3.16
N ASP A 30 -9.30 70.95 -1.96
CA ASP A 30 -9.25 69.93 -0.95
C ASP A 30 -10.13 68.72 -1.35
N LYS A 31 -11.30 68.95 -1.95
CA LYS A 31 -12.22 67.91 -2.37
C LYS A 31 -11.68 67.04 -3.53
N LYS A 32 -10.90 67.59 -4.45
CA LYS A 32 -10.23 66.83 -5.52
C LYS A 32 -9.14 65.92 -4.92
N GLY A 33 -8.38 66.46 -3.97
CA GLY A 33 -7.34 65.70 -3.23
C GLY A 33 -7.97 64.49 -2.50
N GLU A 34 -9.07 64.72 -1.74
CA GLU A 34 -9.79 63.70 -1.05
C GLU A 34 -10.34 62.61 -2.00
N LEU A 35 -10.99 62.97 -3.12
CA LEU A 35 -11.51 61.99 -4.10
C LEU A 35 -10.37 61.20 -4.79
N THR A 36 -9.23 61.83 -5.04
CA THR A 36 -8.05 61.18 -5.64
C THR A 36 -7.45 60.18 -4.64
N GLN A 37 -7.38 60.55 -3.36
CA GLN A 37 -6.93 59.65 -2.30
C GLN A 37 -7.87 58.47 -2.13
N ASN A 38 -9.20 58.69 -2.04
CA ASN A 38 -10.19 57.64 -1.94
C ASN A 38 -10.13 56.65 -3.13
N GLN A 39 -9.92 57.16 -4.35
CA GLN A 39 -9.73 56.33 -5.53
C GLN A 39 -8.42 55.48 -5.41
N ALA A 40 -7.32 56.08 -4.96
CA ALA A 40 -6.09 55.36 -4.78
C ALA A 40 -6.15 54.29 -3.72
N GLU A 41 -6.82 54.57 -2.59
CA GLU A 41 -7.05 53.59 -1.51
C GLU A 41 -7.96 52.45 -1.98
N ALA A 42 -9.07 52.71 -2.62
CA ALA A 42 -9.96 51.71 -3.17
C ALA A 42 -9.31 50.85 -4.26
N ARG A 43 -8.40 51.44 -5.05
CA ARG A 43 -7.59 50.72 -6.03
C ARG A 43 -6.61 49.75 -5.33
N GLN A 44 -5.89 50.22 -4.33
CA GLN A 44 -4.95 49.41 -3.57
C GLN A 44 -5.65 48.26 -2.88
N GLU A 45 -6.82 48.47 -2.29
CA GLU A 45 -7.65 47.44 -1.69
C GLU A 45 -8.10 46.41 -2.73
N TYR A 46 -8.59 46.82 -3.88
CA TYR A 46 -8.99 45.92 -4.97
C TYR A 46 -7.80 45.08 -5.48
N GLU A 47 -6.61 45.68 -5.67
CA GLU A 47 -5.40 45.00 -6.13
C GLU A 47 -4.95 43.96 -5.06
N ALA A 48 -5.05 44.27 -3.77
CA ALA A 48 -4.71 43.38 -2.67
C ALA A 48 -5.65 42.20 -2.60
N GLU A 49 -6.97 42.43 -2.68
CA GLU A 49 -8.00 41.36 -2.66
C GLU A 49 -7.92 40.47 -3.89
N GLN A 50 -7.56 41.02 -5.04
CA GLN A 50 -7.34 40.25 -6.25
C GLN A 50 -6.07 39.36 -6.16
N ALA A 51 -5.02 39.87 -5.54
CA ALA A 51 -3.81 39.10 -5.27
C ALA A 51 -4.10 37.92 -4.32
N ALA A 52 -4.85 38.16 -3.24
CA ALA A 52 -5.30 37.13 -2.30
C ALA A 52 -6.15 36.05 -2.97
N LEU A 53 -7.08 36.45 -3.84
CA LEU A 53 -7.89 35.51 -4.63
C LEU A 53 -7.03 34.65 -5.57
N ASN A 54 -6.03 35.21 -6.21
CA ASN A 54 -5.13 34.48 -7.10
C ASN A 54 -4.26 33.50 -6.32
N GLU A 55 -3.80 33.86 -5.12
CA GLU A 55 -3.05 32.96 -4.23
C GLU A 55 -3.92 31.77 -3.80
N LEU A 56 -5.17 32.00 -3.39
CA LEU A 56 -6.11 30.94 -3.04
C LEU A 56 -6.38 30.00 -4.22
N LYS A 57 -6.58 30.51 -5.42
CA LYS A 57 -6.75 29.70 -6.64
C LYS A 57 -5.51 28.88 -6.98
N SER A 58 -4.33 29.43 -6.77
CA SER A 58 -3.08 28.72 -6.96
C SER A 58 -2.91 27.56 -5.95
N ALA A 59 -3.23 27.81 -4.68
CA ALA A 59 -3.22 26.80 -3.63
C ALA A 59 -4.26 25.69 -3.90
N GLN A 60 -5.45 26.05 -4.36
CA GLN A 60 -6.48 25.10 -4.78
C GLN A 60 -6.00 24.19 -5.91
N ALA A 61 -5.40 24.77 -6.96
CA ALA A 61 -4.86 23.99 -8.09
C ALA A 61 -3.75 23.02 -7.65
N GLN A 62 -2.91 23.41 -6.69
CA GLN A 62 -1.90 22.53 -6.12
C GLN A 62 -2.53 21.36 -5.37
N THR A 63 -3.55 21.61 -4.55
CA THR A 63 -4.27 20.56 -3.82
C THR A 63 -5.04 19.63 -4.76
N GLU A 64 -5.63 20.14 -5.84
CA GLU A 64 -6.27 19.33 -6.90
C GLU A 64 -5.26 18.36 -7.55
N ASN A 65 -4.05 18.81 -7.85
CA ASN A 65 -2.99 17.97 -8.39
C ASN A 65 -2.52 16.92 -7.36
N GLU A 66 -2.45 17.28 -6.09
CA GLU A 66 -2.12 16.34 -5.01
C GLU A 66 -3.19 15.23 -4.88
N VAL A 67 -4.47 15.59 -4.89
CA VAL A 67 -5.59 14.63 -4.87
C VAL A 67 -5.53 13.69 -6.07
N ALA A 68 -5.24 14.22 -7.26
CA ALA A 68 -5.10 13.39 -8.47
C ALA A 68 -3.93 12.42 -8.36
N ALA A 69 -2.78 12.86 -7.85
CA ALA A 69 -1.59 12.01 -7.64
C ALA A 69 -1.88 10.91 -6.60
N LEU A 70 -2.48 11.24 -5.45
CA LEU A 70 -2.86 10.28 -4.42
C LEU A 70 -3.88 9.25 -4.94
N THR A 71 -4.84 9.68 -5.76
CA THR A 71 -5.82 8.79 -6.41
C THR A 71 -5.12 7.79 -7.35
N GLY A 72 -4.15 8.24 -8.12
CA GLY A 72 -3.32 7.38 -8.97
C GLY A 72 -2.54 6.35 -8.17
N GLN A 73 -1.92 6.76 -7.08
CA GLN A 73 -1.19 5.86 -6.16
C GLN A 73 -2.13 4.83 -5.51
N ALA A 74 -3.35 5.22 -5.13
CA ALA A 74 -4.35 4.31 -4.57
C ALA A 74 -4.76 3.23 -5.57
N ALA A 75 -4.93 3.57 -6.84
CA ALA A 75 -5.26 2.61 -7.89
C ALA A 75 -4.11 1.62 -8.15
N GLU A 76 -2.87 2.09 -8.19
CA GLU A 76 -1.68 1.24 -8.35
C GLU A 76 -1.54 0.29 -7.16
N LEU A 77 -1.69 0.79 -5.93
CA LEU A 77 -1.59 -0.01 -4.71
C LEU A 77 -2.69 -1.08 -4.63
N ALA A 78 -3.91 -0.77 -5.05
CA ALA A 78 -5.00 -1.75 -5.14
C ALA A 78 -4.67 -2.89 -6.13
N GLY A 79 -4.01 -2.58 -7.23
CA GLY A 79 -3.47 -3.58 -8.15
C GLY A 79 -2.44 -4.48 -7.47
N GLN A 80 -1.45 -3.91 -6.79
CA GLN A 80 -0.42 -4.67 -6.07
C GLN A 80 -1.01 -5.57 -4.98
N ILE A 81 -2.00 -5.12 -4.22
CA ILE A 81 -2.71 -5.92 -3.21
C ILE A 81 -3.41 -7.11 -3.87
N THR A 82 -4.03 -6.92 -5.02
CA THR A 82 -4.69 -8.00 -5.77
C THR A 82 -3.67 -9.05 -6.22
N ASP A 83 -2.54 -8.65 -6.78
CA ASP A 83 -1.48 -9.55 -7.24
C ASP A 83 -0.87 -10.34 -6.08
N VAL A 84 -0.55 -9.67 -4.96
CA VAL A 84 -0.01 -10.34 -3.77
C VAL A 84 -1.03 -11.28 -3.15
N THR A 85 -2.32 -10.94 -3.14
CA THR A 85 -3.38 -11.83 -2.64
C THR A 85 -3.46 -13.11 -3.49
N ALA A 86 -3.37 -13.00 -4.80
CA ALA A 86 -3.32 -14.17 -5.68
C ALA A 86 -2.06 -15.02 -5.45
N ALA A 87 -0.90 -14.39 -5.22
CA ALA A 87 0.34 -15.08 -4.90
C ALA A 87 0.27 -15.82 -3.54
N VAL A 88 -0.36 -15.23 -2.53
CA VAL A 88 -0.61 -15.89 -1.22
C VAL A 88 -1.47 -17.13 -1.39
N GLN A 89 -2.53 -17.07 -2.19
CA GLN A 89 -3.40 -18.22 -2.47
C GLN A 89 -2.66 -19.34 -3.20
N ALA A 90 -1.83 -18.99 -4.18
CA ALA A 90 -1.00 -19.96 -4.89
C ALA A 90 0.03 -20.61 -3.96
N ALA A 91 0.71 -19.84 -3.11
CA ALA A 91 1.65 -20.34 -2.12
C ALA A 91 0.98 -21.26 -1.08
N GLN A 92 -0.25 -20.95 -0.67
CA GLN A 92 -1.02 -21.84 0.22
C GLN A 92 -1.29 -23.20 -0.43
N THR A 93 -1.71 -23.19 -1.69
CA THR A 93 -1.97 -24.43 -2.45
C THR A 93 -0.69 -25.27 -2.59
N GLU A 94 0.44 -24.65 -2.89
CA GLU A 94 1.73 -25.33 -2.98
C GLU A 94 2.15 -25.93 -1.63
N LEU A 95 1.99 -25.19 -0.55
CA LEU A 95 2.28 -25.65 0.80
C LEU A 95 1.44 -26.89 1.16
N ASP A 96 0.16 -26.89 0.85
CA ASP A 96 -0.73 -28.00 1.13
C ASP A 96 -0.34 -29.25 0.32
N VAL A 97 0.04 -29.10 -0.96
CA VAL A 97 0.56 -30.20 -1.79
C VAL A 97 1.86 -30.77 -1.20
N ARG A 98 2.81 -29.91 -0.79
CA ARG A 98 4.09 -30.35 -0.22
C ARG A 98 3.93 -31.04 1.12
N ARG A 99 3.02 -30.58 1.97
CA ARG A 99 2.67 -31.25 3.24
C ARG A 99 2.06 -32.62 3.02
N ALA A 100 1.12 -32.74 2.09
CA ALA A 100 0.53 -34.03 1.74
C ALA A 100 1.59 -35.03 1.20
N ALA A 101 2.54 -34.55 0.40
CA ALA A 101 3.64 -35.37 -0.08
C ALA A 101 4.56 -35.85 1.06
N ALA A 102 4.87 -34.99 2.03
CA ALA A 102 5.66 -35.34 3.21
C ALA A 102 4.96 -36.37 4.10
N GLU A 103 3.66 -36.23 4.31
CA GLU A 103 2.82 -37.19 5.06
C GLU A 103 2.77 -38.56 4.35
N ALA A 104 2.57 -38.59 3.02
CA ALA A 104 2.58 -39.80 2.23
C ALA A 104 3.93 -40.53 2.28
N ALA A 105 5.02 -39.79 2.17
CA ALA A 105 6.39 -40.35 2.31
C ALA A 105 6.60 -40.93 3.72
N GLY A 106 6.17 -40.23 4.77
CA GLY A 106 6.23 -40.71 6.15
C GLY A 106 5.43 -41.98 6.38
N THR A 107 4.22 -42.07 5.81
CA THR A 107 3.39 -43.28 5.87
C THR A 107 4.05 -44.46 5.16
N SER A 108 4.62 -44.25 3.97
CA SER A 108 5.35 -45.26 3.21
C SER A 108 6.58 -45.75 3.94
N LEU A 109 7.36 -44.84 4.57
CA LEU A 109 8.50 -45.20 5.40
C LEU A 109 8.08 -46.10 6.57
N THR A 110 7.02 -45.79 7.29
CA THR A 110 6.50 -46.58 8.40
C THR A 110 6.08 -47.97 7.94
N ALA A 111 5.42 -48.11 6.79
CA ALA A 111 5.04 -49.39 6.22
C ALA A 111 6.29 -50.21 5.83
N LYS A 112 7.28 -49.64 5.21
CA LYS A 112 8.56 -50.31 4.86
C LYS A 112 9.36 -50.72 6.08
N GLN A 113 9.41 -49.92 7.13
CA GLN A 113 10.02 -50.28 8.40
C GLN A 113 9.35 -51.51 9.03
N THR A 114 8.00 -51.56 9.00
CA THR A 114 7.24 -52.71 9.50
C THR A 114 7.58 -53.97 8.69
N GLU A 115 7.66 -53.90 7.37
CA GLU A 115 8.05 -55.03 6.50
C GLU A 115 9.47 -55.50 6.78
N TYR A 116 10.42 -54.55 6.92
CA TYR A 116 11.80 -54.85 7.28
C TYR A 116 11.91 -55.57 8.61
N ASP A 117 11.22 -55.13 9.67
CA ASP A 117 11.23 -55.71 10.99
C ASP A 117 10.66 -57.15 10.97
N ALA A 118 9.58 -57.38 10.23
CA ALA A 118 8.96 -58.69 10.05
C ALA A 118 9.96 -59.66 9.33
N ARG A 119 10.60 -59.20 8.27
CA ARG A 119 11.60 -60.03 7.53
C ARG A 119 12.83 -60.28 8.37
N LEU A 120 13.32 -59.30 9.12
CA LEU A 120 14.42 -59.45 10.04
C LEU A 120 14.12 -60.48 11.14
N ALA A 121 12.89 -60.45 11.68
CA ALA A 121 12.47 -61.46 12.66
C ALA A 121 12.48 -62.90 12.09
N LEU A 122 11.97 -63.09 10.86
CA LEU A 122 12.04 -64.37 10.17
C LEU A 122 13.50 -64.81 9.90
N CYS A 123 14.34 -63.87 9.48
CA CYS A 123 15.78 -64.17 9.26
C CYS A 123 16.49 -64.61 10.57
N LYS A 124 16.17 -63.92 11.70
CA LYS A 124 16.70 -64.32 13.03
C LYS A 124 16.24 -65.69 13.46
N GLU A 125 14.95 -66.06 13.19
CA GLU A 125 14.46 -67.42 13.49
C GLU A 125 15.17 -68.49 12.65
N GLN A 126 15.34 -68.22 11.37
CA GLN A 126 16.06 -69.14 10.48
C GLN A 126 17.53 -69.31 10.92
N LEU A 127 18.22 -68.23 11.28
CA LEU A 127 19.59 -68.30 11.81
C LEU A 127 19.66 -69.09 13.12
N ARG A 128 18.70 -68.92 14.03
CA ARG A 128 18.59 -69.70 15.27
C ARG A 128 18.34 -71.20 15.00
N ALA A 129 17.51 -71.50 13.98
CA ALA A 129 17.31 -72.86 13.54
C ALA A 129 18.62 -73.49 12.98
N MET A 130 19.37 -72.73 12.16
CA MET A 130 20.66 -73.14 11.63
C MET A 130 21.69 -73.35 12.74
N GLN A 131 21.80 -72.44 13.73
CA GLN A 131 22.69 -72.59 14.89
C GLN A 131 22.38 -73.83 15.74
N ARG A 132 21.09 -74.22 15.92
CA ARG A 132 20.69 -75.42 16.57
C ARG A 132 21.14 -76.66 15.78
N LEU A 133 21.14 -76.57 14.47
CA LEU A 133 21.64 -77.61 13.59
C LEU A 133 23.16 -77.74 13.64
N ASP A 134 23.92 -76.63 13.71
CA ASP A 134 25.37 -76.63 13.86
C ASP A 134 25.85 -77.15 15.22
N GLY A 135 25.10 -76.87 16.32
CA GLY A 135 25.43 -77.28 17.69
C GLY A 135 25.20 -78.76 18.00
N GLY A 136 25.04 -79.64 17.02
CA GLY A 136 24.79 -81.08 17.17
C GLY A 136 23.64 -81.62 16.33
N GLY A 137 22.81 -80.69 15.77
CA GLY A 137 21.68 -81.00 14.92
C GLY A 137 22.07 -81.50 13.52
N ALA A 138 23.23 -81.08 13.03
CA ALA A 138 23.80 -81.62 11.77
C ALA A 138 24.06 -83.13 11.84
N LEU A 139 24.57 -83.60 12.97
CA LEU A 139 24.73 -85.03 13.22
C LEU A 139 23.40 -85.78 13.29
N TRP A 140 22.37 -85.19 13.90
CA TRP A 140 21.01 -85.74 13.94
C TRP A 140 20.34 -85.78 12.55
N LEU A 141 20.52 -84.71 11.72
CA LEU A 141 20.06 -84.69 10.33
C LEU A 141 20.80 -85.71 9.48
N LEU A 142 22.13 -85.86 9.67
CA LEU A 142 22.94 -86.88 9.01
C LEU A 142 22.44 -88.32 9.39
N ALA A 143 22.01 -88.54 10.67
CA ALA A 143 21.49 -89.76 11.12
C ALA A 143 20.07 -90.13 10.55
N GLN A 144 19.33 -89.07 10.15
CA GLN A 144 18.00 -89.22 9.52
C GLN A 144 18.01 -89.14 8.00
N ALA A 145 19.11 -88.72 7.41
CA ALA A 145 19.22 -88.61 5.96
C ALA A 145 19.27 -89.98 5.30
N LYS A 146 18.29 -90.27 4.45
CA LYS A 146 18.17 -91.51 3.69
C LYS A 146 19.18 -91.60 2.50
N SER A 147 19.87 -90.52 2.18
CA SER A 147 20.86 -90.46 1.13
C SER A 147 21.85 -89.28 1.33
N LEU A 148 23.12 -89.48 0.89
CA LEU A 148 24.11 -88.43 0.88
C LEU A 148 23.69 -87.20 0.04
N TYR A 149 22.87 -87.43 -0.99
CA TYR A 149 22.30 -86.37 -1.81
C TYR A 149 21.41 -85.43 -1.01
N GLN A 150 20.60 -85.97 -0.08
CA GLN A 150 19.75 -85.15 0.78
C GLN A 150 20.54 -84.20 1.70
N VAL A 151 21.66 -84.67 2.21
CA VAL A 151 22.58 -83.88 3.07
C VAL A 151 23.19 -82.75 2.29
N LEU A 152 23.73 -83.06 1.09
CA LEU A 152 24.38 -82.06 0.21
C LEU A 152 23.37 -81.02 -0.31
N THR A 153 22.20 -81.46 -0.70
CA THR A 153 21.14 -80.54 -1.14
C THR A 153 20.63 -79.62 -0.02
N PHE A 154 20.55 -80.17 1.22
CA PHE A 154 20.10 -79.39 2.38
C PHE A 154 21.06 -78.22 2.69
N ASP A 155 22.40 -78.47 2.71
CA ASP A 155 23.40 -77.41 2.92
C ASP A 155 23.31 -76.38 1.81
N THR A 156 23.16 -76.80 0.55
CA THR A 156 23.02 -75.89 -0.57
C THR A 156 21.77 -75.01 -0.48
N VAL A 157 20.63 -75.62 -0.12
CA VAL A 157 19.36 -74.88 0.07
C VAL A 157 19.45 -73.86 1.21
N LEU A 158 20.06 -74.24 2.36
CA LEU A 158 20.25 -73.32 3.47
C LEU A 158 21.12 -72.13 3.12
N ARG A 159 22.22 -72.36 2.40
CA ARG A 159 23.10 -71.27 1.92
C ARG A 159 22.38 -70.34 0.93
N GLN A 160 21.61 -70.91 0.00
CA GLN A 160 20.79 -70.14 -0.95
C GLN A 160 19.72 -69.32 -0.23
N MET A 161 19.04 -69.90 0.77
CA MET A 161 18.05 -69.17 1.57
C MET A 161 18.71 -68.01 2.35
N SER A 162 19.84 -68.29 3.00
CA SER A 162 20.58 -67.25 3.72
C SER A 162 21.02 -66.10 2.81
N ALA A 163 21.58 -66.45 1.65
CA ALA A 163 22.01 -65.44 0.65
C ALA A 163 20.79 -64.61 0.12
N LYS A 164 19.67 -65.29 -0.17
CA LYS A 164 18.46 -64.62 -0.61
C LYS A 164 17.89 -63.69 0.46
N ASN A 165 17.85 -64.16 1.74
CA ASN A 165 17.36 -63.35 2.84
C ASN A 165 18.23 -62.12 3.06
N SER A 166 19.56 -62.29 3.01
CA SER A 166 20.50 -61.15 3.12
C SER A 166 20.32 -60.11 1.98
N ALA A 167 20.08 -60.58 0.74
CA ALA A 167 19.85 -59.71 -0.40
C ALA A 167 18.51 -58.95 -0.23
N VAL A 168 17.43 -59.59 0.20
CA VAL A 168 16.14 -58.94 0.44
C VAL A 168 16.25 -57.92 1.58
N LEU A 169 16.96 -58.24 2.66
CA LEU A 169 17.15 -57.25 3.75
C LEU A 169 17.95 -56.06 3.31
N ALA A 170 19.00 -56.25 2.49
CA ALA A 170 19.76 -55.16 1.94
C ALA A 170 18.94 -54.28 0.98
N GLU A 171 18.03 -54.89 0.20
CA GLU A 171 17.11 -54.19 -0.68
C GLU A 171 16.10 -53.33 0.12
N LEU A 172 15.52 -53.91 1.17
CA LEU A 172 14.60 -53.19 2.07
C LEU A 172 15.28 -52.06 2.82
N ASP A 173 16.51 -52.25 3.25
CA ASP A 173 17.32 -51.20 3.90
C ASP A 173 17.63 -50.03 2.94
N ALA A 174 17.96 -50.35 1.71
CA ALA A 174 18.18 -49.33 0.67
C ALA A 174 16.88 -48.57 0.33
N GLU A 175 15.73 -49.27 0.22
CA GLU A 175 14.43 -48.64 0.03
C GLU A 175 14.01 -47.76 1.22
N ALA A 176 14.24 -48.22 2.46
CA ALA A 176 13.96 -47.46 3.65
C ALA A 176 14.82 -46.16 3.70
N ALA A 177 16.11 -46.25 3.40
CA ALA A 177 16.99 -45.10 3.32
C ALA A 177 16.54 -44.08 2.24
N ALA A 178 16.14 -44.58 1.05
CA ALA A 178 15.60 -43.72 -0.02
C ALA A 178 14.30 -43.02 0.38
N LEU A 179 13.39 -43.70 1.08
CA LEU A 179 12.16 -43.11 1.59
C LEU A 179 12.42 -42.09 2.70
N GLU A 180 13.37 -42.33 3.59
CA GLU A 180 13.78 -41.37 4.62
C GLU A 180 14.36 -40.09 3.99
N GLN A 181 15.17 -40.23 2.98
CA GLN A 181 15.69 -39.07 2.20
C GLN A 181 14.54 -38.31 1.52
N ALA A 182 13.64 -39.00 0.84
CA ALA A 182 12.49 -38.38 0.17
C ALA A 182 11.58 -37.66 1.17
N ARG A 183 11.38 -38.22 2.38
CA ARG A 183 10.65 -37.56 3.45
C ARG A 183 11.34 -36.28 3.91
N ALA A 184 12.65 -36.32 4.17
CA ALA A 184 13.43 -35.17 4.59
C ALA A 184 13.42 -34.05 3.53
N GLU A 185 13.52 -34.40 2.23
CA GLU A 185 13.39 -33.49 1.13
C GLU A 185 11.99 -32.84 1.06
N ALA A 186 10.93 -33.64 1.24
CA ALA A 186 9.55 -33.16 1.25
C ALA A 186 9.26 -32.25 2.46
N GLU A 187 9.77 -32.59 3.65
CA GLU A 187 9.66 -31.74 4.85
C GLU A 187 10.40 -30.41 4.66
N THR A 188 11.61 -30.43 4.09
CA THR A 188 12.38 -29.22 3.78
C THR A 188 11.64 -28.34 2.78
N ALA A 189 11.09 -28.92 1.73
CA ALA A 189 10.33 -28.21 0.73
C ALA A 189 9.03 -27.63 1.30
N ALA A 190 8.38 -28.32 2.22
CA ALA A 190 7.19 -27.82 2.93
C ALA A 190 7.54 -26.63 3.85
N GLN A 191 8.69 -26.68 4.53
CA GLN A 191 9.15 -25.55 5.34
C GLN A 191 9.47 -24.32 4.47
N GLN A 192 10.17 -24.49 3.35
CA GLN A 192 10.47 -23.40 2.42
C GLN A 192 9.17 -22.76 1.85
N ALA A 193 8.18 -23.58 1.53
CA ALA A 193 6.87 -23.08 1.08
C ALA A 193 6.15 -22.32 2.18
N ALA A 194 6.25 -22.76 3.45
CA ALA A 194 5.67 -22.05 4.60
C ALA A 194 6.35 -20.69 4.83
N ASP A 195 7.68 -20.63 4.72
CA ASP A 195 8.44 -19.39 4.87
C ASP A 195 8.13 -18.40 3.74
N ALA A 196 8.03 -18.88 2.50
CA ALA A 196 7.62 -18.07 1.35
C ALA A 196 6.21 -17.50 1.52
N LYS A 197 5.25 -18.32 1.99
CA LYS A 197 3.89 -17.86 2.30
C LYS A 197 3.89 -16.79 3.39
N ALA A 198 4.63 -16.99 4.47
CA ALA A 198 4.72 -16.04 5.57
C ALA A 198 5.29 -14.67 5.11
N ALA A 199 6.27 -14.68 4.20
CA ALA A 199 6.80 -13.46 3.60
C ALA A 199 5.74 -12.72 2.76
N LEU A 200 4.95 -13.45 1.97
CA LEU A 200 3.85 -12.88 1.18
C LEU A 200 2.72 -12.35 2.06
N ASP A 201 2.36 -13.06 3.14
CA ASP A 201 1.37 -12.58 4.12
C ASP A 201 1.82 -11.26 4.78
N ALA A 202 3.10 -11.15 5.14
CA ALA A 202 3.68 -9.93 5.69
C ALA A 202 3.67 -8.78 4.66
N GLN A 203 3.98 -9.06 3.41
CA GLN A 203 3.90 -8.08 2.32
C GLN A 203 2.47 -7.59 2.09
N GLN A 204 1.49 -8.49 2.09
CA GLN A 204 0.08 -8.14 1.97
C GLN A 204 -0.38 -7.22 3.11
N ALA A 205 0.00 -7.54 4.36
CA ALA A 205 -0.32 -6.71 5.51
C ALA A 205 0.31 -5.31 5.42
N ALA A 206 1.56 -5.21 4.95
CA ALA A 206 2.24 -3.93 4.73
C ALA A 206 1.54 -3.08 3.65
N LEU A 207 1.15 -3.68 2.53
CA LEU A 207 0.42 -3.00 1.47
C LEU A 207 -0.96 -2.51 1.94
N GLN A 208 -1.69 -3.31 2.72
CA GLN A 208 -2.97 -2.91 3.32
C GLN A 208 -2.81 -1.73 4.30
N ALA A 209 -1.75 -1.72 5.11
CA ALA A 209 -1.45 -0.60 6.00
C ALA A 209 -1.17 0.69 5.19
N THR A 210 -0.38 0.60 4.13
CA THR A 210 -0.12 1.74 3.23
C THR A 210 -1.40 2.22 2.55
N GLN A 211 -2.31 1.31 2.20
CA GLN A 211 -3.63 1.68 1.64
C GLN A 211 -4.44 2.51 2.63
N CYS A 212 -4.53 2.11 3.90
CA CYS A 212 -5.23 2.87 4.94
C CYS A 212 -4.62 4.27 5.15
N GLU A 213 -3.28 4.38 5.13
CA GLU A 213 -2.60 5.67 5.22
C GLU A 213 -2.93 6.58 4.03
N LEU A 214 -2.95 6.01 2.83
CA LEU A 214 -3.27 6.73 1.60
C LEU A 214 -4.73 7.16 1.54
N GLU A 215 -5.67 6.32 1.97
CA GLU A 215 -7.09 6.66 2.11
C GLU A 215 -7.29 7.82 3.09
N THR A 216 -6.57 7.83 4.21
CA THR A 216 -6.61 8.93 5.17
C THR A 216 -6.06 10.21 4.55
N ALA A 217 -4.93 10.15 3.86
CA ALA A 217 -4.35 11.30 3.16
C ALA A 217 -5.28 11.86 2.08
N LEU A 218 -5.99 10.99 1.35
CA LEU A 218 -7.01 11.38 0.37
C LEU A 218 -8.19 12.11 1.02
N LEU A 219 -8.69 11.63 2.16
CA LEU A 219 -9.76 12.27 2.91
C LEU A 219 -9.35 13.67 3.39
N ASP A 220 -8.13 13.79 3.94
CA ASP A 220 -7.57 15.05 4.41
C ASP A 220 -7.39 16.04 3.23
N ALA A 221 -6.84 15.62 2.12
CA ALA A 221 -6.64 16.43 0.94
C ALA A 221 -7.97 16.90 0.32
N ASN A 222 -8.99 16.03 0.24
CA ASN A 222 -10.32 16.41 -0.23
C ASN A 222 -11.03 17.38 0.71
N SER A 223 -10.85 17.22 2.03
CA SER A 223 -11.36 18.16 3.03
C SER A 223 -10.70 19.53 2.88
N ALA A 224 -9.37 19.58 2.70
CA ALA A 224 -8.63 20.81 2.45
C ALA A 224 -9.09 21.48 1.14
N LEU A 225 -9.26 20.71 0.07
CA LEU A 225 -9.76 21.21 -1.22
C LEU A 225 -11.14 21.87 -1.08
N THR A 226 -12.06 21.21 -0.36
CA THR A 226 -13.40 21.75 -0.11
C THR A 226 -13.34 23.07 0.67
N ALA A 227 -12.50 23.15 1.71
CA ALA A 227 -12.29 24.38 2.47
C ALA A 227 -11.67 25.50 1.64
N GLN A 228 -10.70 25.20 0.78
CA GLN A 228 -10.07 26.16 -0.14
C GLN A 228 -11.08 26.67 -1.19
N GLN A 229 -11.92 25.80 -1.73
CA GLN A 229 -13.00 26.19 -2.65
C GLN A 229 -13.98 27.17 -2.00
N ALA A 230 -14.41 26.89 -0.76
CA ALA A 230 -15.28 27.79 -0.01
C ALA A 230 -14.59 29.15 0.28
N ALA A 231 -13.31 29.11 0.67
CA ALA A 231 -12.52 30.34 0.90
C ALA A 231 -12.34 31.16 -0.38
N ALA A 232 -12.06 30.53 -1.52
CA ALA A 232 -11.94 31.21 -2.80
C ALA A 232 -13.26 31.82 -3.27
N GLN A 233 -14.40 31.17 -3.02
CA GLN A 233 -15.73 31.75 -3.30
C GLN A 233 -16.02 32.96 -2.41
N ALA A 234 -15.71 32.89 -1.12
CA ALA A 234 -15.88 34.01 -0.21
C ALA A 234 -14.96 35.16 -0.61
N GLN A 235 -13.70 34.89 -0.92
CA GLN A 235 -12.73 35.89 -1.38
C GLN A 235 -13.15 36.55 -2.71
N ALA A 236 -13.72 35.80 -3.64
CA ALA A 236 -14.27 36.34 -4.89
C ALA A 236 -15.36 37.37 -4.65
N ALA A 237 -16.24 37.14 -3.66
CA ALA A 237 -17.27 38.10 -3.30
C ALA A 237 -16.68 39.40 -2.69
N VAL A 238 -15.64 39.30 -1.87
CA VAL A 238 -14.89 40.44 -1.33
C VAL A 238 -14.19 41.22 -2.43
N THR A 239 -13.54 40.54 -3.34
CA THR A 239 -12.87 41.17 -4.51
C THR A 239 -13.85 41.88 -5.41
N ASP A 240 -15.04 41.30 -5.64
CA ASP A 240 -16.13 41.97 -6.40
C ASP A 240 -16.66 43.22 -5.69
N ALA A 241 -16.75 43.20 -4.35
CA ALA A 241 -17.17 44.39 -3.57
C ALA A 241 -16.11 45.50 -3.65
N ALA A 242 -14.81 45.15 -3.49
CA ALA A 242 -13.69 46.10 -3.62
C ALA A 242 -13.60 46.68 -5.04
N LYS A 243 -13.86 45.88 -6.07
CA LYS A 243 -13.93 46.36 -7.46
C LYS A 243 -15.03 47.38 -7.66
N LYS A 244 -16.23 47.14 -7.15
CA LYS A 244 -17.35 48.07 -7.20
C LYS A 244 -17.05 49.37 -6.46
N ALA A 245 -16.37 49.28 -5.30
CA ALA A 245 -15.96 50.46 -4.55
C ALA A 245 -14.95 51.29 -5.35
N TYR A 246 -13.97 50.67 -6.00
CA TYR A 246 -13.00 51.36 -6.88
C TYR A 246 -13.69 51.98 -8.10
N GLU A 247 -14.60 51.29 -8.76
CA GLU A 247 -15.38 51.81 -9.88
C GLU A 247 -16.22 53.03 -9.46
N ALA A 248 -16.88 52.98 -8.28
CA ALA A 248 -17.63 54.07 -7.73
C ALA A 248 -16.77 55.28 -7.38
N ALA A 249 -15.60 55.06 -6.75
CA ALA A 249 -14.64 56.15 -6.45
C ALA A 249 -14.10 56.81 -7.73
N THR A 250 -13.81 55.99 -8.75
CA THR A 250 -13.38 56.53 -10.07
C THR A 250 -14.47 57.37 -10.74
N ALA A 251 -15.72 56.89 -10.73
CA ALA A 251 -16.87 57.63 -11.29
C ALA A 251 -17.16 58.92 -10.52
N ALA A 252 -16.96 58.95 -9.20
CA ALA A 252 -17.10 60.17 -8.40
C ALA A 252 -16.04 61.21 -8.74
N LEU A 253 -14.81 60.79 -8.89
CA LEU A 253 -13.70 61.65 -9.31
C LEU A 253 -13.93 62.23 -10.71
N ASP A 254 -14.32 61.39 -11.67
CA ASP A 254 -14.63 61.82 -13.05
C ASP A 254 -15.79 62.81 -13.10
N ALA A 255 -16.85 62.56 -12.34
CA ALA A 255 -18.00 63.45 -12.24
C ALA A 255 -17.62 64.83 -11.68
N TYR A 256 -16.77 64.85 -10.65
CA TYR A 256 -16.21 66.06 -10.07
C TYR A 256 -15.38 66.84 -11.09
N VAL A 257 -14.47 66.18 -11.77
CA VAL A 257 -13.60 66.82 -12.80
C VAL A 257 -14.42 67.40 -13.94
N ARG A 258 -15.45 66.70 -14.42
CA ARG A 258 -16.36 67.18 -15.45
C ARG A 258 -17.14 68.43 -14.98
N ALA A 259 -17.67 68.42 -13.77
CA ALA A 259 -18.38 69.54 -13.19
C ALA A 259 -17.51 70.82 -13.06
N GLN A 260 -16.24 70.62 -12.67
CA GLN A 260 -15.28 71.73 -12.60
C GLN A 260 -14.94 72.29 -13.99
N SER A 261 -14.69 71.42 -14.99
CA SER A 261 -14.39 71.85 -16.34
C SER A 261 -15.55 72.65 -16.97
N GLN A 262 -16.80 72.27 -16.70
CA GLN A 262 -17.98 73.03 -17.16
C GLN A 262 -18.10 74.42 -16.50
N ARG A 263 -17.70 74.54 -15.21
CA ARG A 263 -17.70 75.82 -14.50
C ARG A 263 -16.68 76.79 -15.08
N TYR A 264 -15.49 76.28 -15.42
CA TYR A 264 -14.45 77.15 -16.04
C TYR A 264 -14.83 77.62 -17.46
N THR A 265 -15.39 76.73 -18.29
CA THR A 265 -15.88 77.11 -19.63
C THR A 265 -17.00 78.10 -19.60
N THR A 266 -17.92 78.04 -18.64
CA THR A 266 -18.99 79.05 -18.49
C THR A 266 -18.49 80.37 -17.90
N ALA A 267 -17.48 80.36 -17.02
CA ALA A 267 -16.84 81.54 -16.47
C ALA A 267 -16.05 82.29 -17.57
N ASP A 268 -15.29 81.56 -18.40
CA ASP A 268 -14.55 82.12 -19.53
C ASP A 268 -15.43 82.77 -20.59
N LEU A 269 -16.61 82.14 -20.87
CA LEU A 269 -17.62 82.70 -21.76
C LEU A 269 -18.25 84.00 -21.21
N HIS A 270 -18.45 84.10 -19.91
CA HIS A 270 -18.98 85.31 -19.25
C HIS A 270 -17.95 86.46 -19.26
N LEU A 271 -16.68 86.16 -19.05
CA LEU A 271 -15.60 87.17 -19.14
C LEU A 271 -15.41 87.64 -20.56
N SER A 272 -15.53 86.83 -21.58
CA SER A 272 -15.47 87.24 -23.01
C SER A 272 -16.64 88.15 -23.43
N LEU A 273 -17.81 88.02 -22.84
CA LEU A 273 -19.01 88.86 -23.11
C LEU A 273 -18.95 90.25 -22.44
N ILE A 274 -18.15 90.42 -21.39
CA ILE A 274 -18.01 91.70 -20.69
C ILE A 274 -16.94 92.62 -21.40
N HIS A 275 -16.13 92.02 -22.25
CA HIS A 275 -15.09 92.79 -23.00
C HIS A 275 -15.48 93.15 -24.44
N ILE A 276 -16.73 93.02 -24.88
CA ILE A 276 -17.30 93.57 -26.12
C ILE A 276 -18.21 94.71 -25.78
#